data_2e91bb91ade4e9dfafc045d7b113ebcc
#
_entry.id   2e91bb91ade4e9dfafc045d7b113ebcc
#
_cell.length_a   1.000
_cell.length_b   1.000
_cell.length_c   1.000
_cell.angle_alpha   90.00
_cell.angle_beta   90.00
_cell.angle_gamma   90.00
#
_symmetry.space_group_name_H-M   'P 1'
#
loop_
_entity.id
_entity.type
_entity.pdbx_description
1 polymer ?
#
loop_
_entity_poly.entity_id
_entity_poly.type
_entity_poly.pdbx_seq_one_letter_code
_entity_poly.pdbx_strand_id
1 'polypeptide(L)'
;QGFNLSNGSEATAGKAFNREAVLGLSGDWGKLGFGRFGGLSSDCGTFSILGGAAYSTSFSTIGNMYGAFYLTERYNNSIAYVTPDFGGFQGHSMYSNGTDSDEEKWSHNFHYYGAGLTYNKDKLSVDVIYELLDHKGATDQEKTRLLNLGASYDFGTFKLFGAYEFAQHAALPGIEFAEEKMAEAYNAGRANNYHAFSLSTSVKAFGGDLMVQGHYVFGK
;
A
#
# COMPACT_ATOMS: atom_id res chain seq x y z
N GLN A 1 3.50 17.06 0.04
CA GLN A 1 3.07 18.32 0.63
C GLN A 1 1.67 18.65 0.13
N GLY A 2 0.75 18.98 1.04
CA GLY A 2 -0.63 19.35 0.70
C GLY A 2 -0.87 20.82 1.04
N PHE A 3 -1.41 21.57 0.09
CA PHE A 3 -1.81 22.98 0.29
C PHE A 3 -3.27 23.17 -0.04
N ASN A 4 -3.86 24.10 0.66
CA ASN A 4 -5.20 24.60 0.38
C ASN A 4 -5.12 25.52 -0.86
N LEU A 5 -5.79 25.16 -1.94
CA LEU A 5 -5.72 25.90 -3.20
C LEU A 5 -6.28 27.32 -3.08
N SER A 6 -7.15 27.57 -2.12
CA SER A 6 -7.79 28.89 -1.94
C SER A 6 -6.89 29.94 -1.28
N ASN A 7 -5.94 29.52 -0.44
CA ASN A 7 -5.15 30.45 0.38
C ASN A 7 -3.68 30.05 0.57
N GLY A 8 -3.24 28.91 -0.01
CA GLY A 8 -1.86 28.43 0.10
C GLY A 8 -1.46 27.90 1.49
N SER A 9 -2.40 27.81 2.44
CA SER A 9 -2.11 27.27 3.76
C SER A 9 -1.84 25.76 3.69
N GLU A 10 -1.15 25.23 4.70
CA GLU A 10 -0.93 23.79 4.84
C GLU A 10 -2.28 23.05 4.93
N ALA A 11 -2.42 21.96 4.20
CA ALA A 11 -3.64 21.12 4.26
C ALA A 11 -3.82 20.45 5.64
N THR A 12 -2.71 20.25 6.36
CA THR A 12 -2.68 19.78 7.75
C THR A 12 -1.81 20.73 8.56
N ALA A 13 -2.40 21.43 9.51
CA ALA A 13 -1.70 22.43 10.32
C ALA A 13 -0.44 21.86 11.00
N GLY A 14 0.68 22.58 10.88
CA GLY A 14 1.96 22.18 11.46
C GLY A 14 2.67 21.01 10.77
N LYS A 15 2.19 20.54 9.60
CA LYS A 15 2.75 19.40 8.89
C LYS A 15 3.06 19.73 7.42
N ALA A 16 4.06 20.57 7.17
CA ALA A 16 4.47 21.00 5.82
C ALA A 16 4.81 19.84 4.88
N PHE A 17 5.36 18.73 5.40
CA PHE A 17 5.78 17.54 4.64
C PHE A 17 5.02 16.28 5.07
N ASN A 18 3.72 16.38 5.23
CA ASN A 18 2.88 15.29 5.74
C ASN A 18 2.66 14.13 4.75
N ARG A 19 3.01 14.28 3.47
CA ARG A 19 2.93 13.19 2.48
C ARG A 19 4.23 12.41 2.41
N GLU A 20 5.26 12.98 1.81
CA GLU A 20 6.58 12.37 1.75
C GLU A 20 7.68 13.38 2.06
N ALA A 21 8.68 12.90 2.80
CA ALA A 21 9.94 13.57 3.03
C ALA A 21 11.05 12.51 3.00
N VAL A 22 11.77 12.41 1.89
CA VAL A 22 12.67 11.30 1.59
C VAL A 22 14.07 11.80 1.30
N LEU A 23 15.06 11.25 2.00
CA LEU A 23 16.47 11.28 1.59
C LEU A 23 16.76 9.96 0.87
N GLY A 24 17.07 10.03 -0.43
CA GLY A 24 17.36 8.86 -1.26
C GLY A 24 18.82 8.81 -1.69
N LEU A 25 19.38 7.60 -1.71
CA LEU A 25 20.68 7.26 -2.30
C LEU A 25 20.47 6.18 -3.35
N SER A 26 21.12 6.28 -4.50
CA SER A 26 21.01 5.26 -5.54
C SER A 26 22.34 5.06 -6.28
N GLY A 27 22.54 3.86 -6.81
CA GLY A 27 23.71 3.47 -7.56
C GLY A 27 23.52 2.08 -8.17
N ASP A 28 24.59 1.49 -8.68
CA ASP A 28 24.57 0.13 -9.25
C ASP A 28 24.17 -0.95 -8.23
N TRP A 29 24.26 -0.63 -6.95
CA TRP A 29 23.84 -1.47 -5.83
C TRP A 29 22.34 -1.38 -5.50
N GLY A 30 21.58 -0.53 -6.18
CA GLY A 30 20.15 -0.33 -5.95
C GLY A 30 19.80 1.05 -5.40
N LYS A 31 18.70 1.12 -4.64
CA LYS A 31 18.17 2.36 -4.04
C LYS A 31 17.93 2.19 -2.56
N LEU A 32 18.36 3.16 -1.76
CA LEU A 32 18.14 3.23 -0.33
C LEU A 32 17.43 4.55 0.00
N GLY A 33 16.42 4.50 0.85
CA GLY A 33 15.66 5.67 1.27
C GLY A 33 15.48 5.74 2.77
N PHE A 34 15.46 6.97 3.28
CA PHE A 34 15.21 7.29 4.69
C PHE A 34 14.19 8.40 4.79
N GLY A 35 13.30 8.32 5.78
CA GLY A 35 12.36 9.41 6.08
C GLY A 35 10.93 8.98 6.26
N ARG A 36 9.98 9.76 5.69
CA ARG A 36 8.55 9.47 5.69
C ARG A 36 8.10 9.15 4.28
N PHE A 37 7.54 7.97 4.09
CA PHE A 37 6.97 7.52 2.81
C PHE A 37 5.98 6.36 3.01
N GLY A 38 5.26 6.01 1.93
CA GLY A 38 4.28 4.94 1.94
C GLY A 38 4.87 3.55 2.16
N GLY A 39 4.12 2.65 2.79
CA GLY A 39 4.42 1.23 2.86
C GLY A 39 4.49 0.58 1.48
N LEU A 40 4.90 -0.68 1.40
CA LEU A 40 5.07 -1.37 0.11
C LEU A 40 3.73 -1.55 -0.63
N SER A 41 2.63 -1.76 0.09
CA SER A 41 1.27 -1.83 -0.47
C SER A 41 0.51 -0.49 -0.44
N SER A 42 1.18 0.63 -0.14
CA SER A 42 0.54 1.94 -0.23
C SER A 42 0.19 2.29 -1.68
N ASP A 43 -0.92 2.98 -1.88
CA ASP A 43 -1.37 3.48 -3.19
C ASP A 43 -0.46 4.54 -3.80
N CYS A 44 0.46 5.07 -3.00
CA CYS A 44 1.40 6.11 -3.42
C CYS A 44 2.67 6.08 -2.57
N GLY A 45 3.76 6.50 -3.17
CA GLY A 45 5.03 6.64 -2.46
C GLY A 45 6.22 6.21 -3.30
N THR A 46 7.37 6.80 -2.97
CA THR A 46 8.63 6.58 -3.69
C THR A 46 9.09 5.12 -3.66
N PHE A 47 8.73 4.37 -2.62
CA PHE A 47 9.12 2.97 -2.42
C PHE A 47 7.93 2.00 -2.47
N SER A 48 6.73 2.49 -2.74
CA SER A 48 5.55 1.64 -2.91
C SER A 48 5.66 0.76 -4.15
N ILE A 49 5.33 -0.51 -4.00
CA ILE A 49 5.22 -1.46 -5.11
C ILE A 49 3.91 -1.22 -5.85
N LEU A 50 2.80 -0.96 -5.14
CA LEU A 50 1.49 -0.79 -5.75
C LEU A 50 1.40 0.41 -6.68
N GLY A 51 2.21 1.45 -6.46
CA GLY A 51 2.32 2.62 -7.35
C GLY A 51 2.68 2.27 -8.79
N GLY A 52 3.40 1.17 -8.98
CA GLY A 52 3.80 0.65 -10.29
C GLY A 52 3.37 -0.79 -10.53
N ALA A 53 2.52 -1.33 -9.67
CA ALA A 53 2.20 -2.75 -9.63
C ALA A 53 1.37 -3.25 -10.80
N ALA A 54 1.35 -4.57 -10.90
CA ALA A 54 0.61 -5.32 -11.89
C ALA A 54 -0.89 -5.00 -11.92
N TYR A 55 -1.51 -4.76 -10.78
CA TYR A 55 -2.93 -4.42 -10.66
C TYR A 55 -3.20 -2.91 -10.53
N SER A 56 -2.19 -2.11 -10.71
CA SER A 56 -2.25 -0.66 -10.93
C SER A 56 -3.00 0.17 -9.87
N THR A 57 -2.35 1.17 -9.33
CA THR A 57 -2.97 2.16 -8.43
C THR A 57 -4.04 3.02 -9.10
N SER A 58 -4.00 3.18 -10.43
CA SER A 58 -5.07 3.85 -11.16
C SER A 58 -6.38 3.12 -11.00
N PHE A 59 -6.37 1.79 -11.04
CA PHE A 59 -7.52 0.97 -10.72
C PHE A 59 -7.89 1.10 -9.23
N SER A 60 -6.92 1.06 -8.34
CA SER A 60 -7.13 1.26 -6.92
C SER A 60 -7.76 2.61 -6.63
N THR A 61 -7.31 3.68 -7.27
CA THR A 61 -7.84 5.02 -7.09
C THR A 61 -9.28 5.16 -7.57
N ILE A 62 -9.66 4.47 -8.65
CA ILE A 62 -11.01 4.57 -9.22
C ILE A 62 -12.00 3.60 -8.55
N GLY A 63 -11.58 2.38 -8.23
CA GLY A 63 -12.47 1.34 -7.77
C GLY A 63 -12.13 0.73 -6.41
N ASN A 64 -10.89 0.75 -6.02
CA ASN A 64 -10.38 0.00 -4.90
C ASN A 64 -10.06 0.84 -3.66
N MET A 65 -9.96 2.16 -3.75
CA MET A 65 -9.86 2.98 -2.54
C MET A 65 -10.89 2.56 -1.48
N TYR A 66 -11.94 1.93 -1.95
CA TYR A 66 -13.13 1.70 -1.15
C TYR A 66 -13.61 0.25 -1.15
N GLY A 67 -12.79 -0.67 -1.62
CA GLY A 67 -13.49 -1.88 -1.91
C GLY A 67 -12.91 -3.17 -1.40
N ALA A 68 -11.69 -3.49 -1.74
CA ALA A 68 -11.29 -4.87 -1.63
C ALA A 68 -9.97 -5.11 -0.90
N PHE A 69 -9.02 -4.16 -0.97
CA PHE A 69 -7.69 -4.36 -0.43
C PHE A 69 -7.38 -3.38 0.69
N TYR A 70 -6.68 -3.86 1.71
CA TYR A 70 -6.08 -3.02 2.73
C TYR A 70 -4.81 -2.38 2.16
N LEU A 71 -4.83 -1.07 2.03
CA LEU A 71 -3.68 -0.30 1.59
C LEU A 71 -2.94 0.25 2.81
N THR A 72 -1.64 -0.01 2.88
CA THR A 72 -0.84 0.52 3.98
C THR A 72 -0.64 2.03 3.85
N GLU A 73 -0.48 2.68 4.98
CA GLU A 73 -0.34 4.14 5.08
C GLU A 73 1.10 4.60 4.84
N ARG A 74 1.36 5.85 5.17
CA ARG A 74 2.69 6.44 5.22
C ARG A 74 3.25 6.37 6.63
N TYR A 75 4.47 5.90 6.75
CA TYR A 75 5.16 5.72 8.01
C TYR A 75 6.32 6.70 8.15
N ASN A 76 6.50 7.23 9.37
CA ASN A 76 7.66 8.02 9.75
C ASN A 76 8.86 7.12 10.06
N ASN A 77 10.04 7.72 10.22
CA ASN A 77 11.24 7.03 10.67
C ASN A 77 11.49 5.73 9.89
N SER A 78 11.27 5.80 8.57
CA SER A 78 11.34 4.65 7.69
C SER A 78 12.71 4.53 7.03
N ILE A 79 13.11 3.29 6.79
CA ILE A 79 14.20 2.91 5.89
C ILE A 79 13.68 1.91 4.88
N ALA A 80 14.00 2.11 3.61
CA ALA A 80 13.64 1.17 2.55
C ALA A 80 14.82 0.91 1.62
N TYR A 81 14.88 -0.29 1.08
CA TYR A 81 15.88 -0.69 0.09
C TYR A 81 15.20 -1.42 -1.07
N VAL A 82 15.63 -1.09 -2.28
CA VAL A 82 15.25 -1.77 -3.52
C VAL A 82 16.53 -2.22 -4.22
N THR A 83 16.60 -3.50 -4.56
CA THR A 83 17.75 -4.07 -5.27
C THR A 83 17.90 -3.49 -6.68
N PRO A 84 19.06 -3.65 -7.32
CA PRO A 84 19.13 -3.51 -8.79
C PRO A 84 18.15 -4.46 -9.49
N ASP A 85 17.91 -4.18 -10.78
CA ASP A 85 17.16 -5.10 -11.64
C ASP A 85 18.05 -6.29 -12.04
N PHE A 86 17.56 -7.48 -11.76
CA PHE A 86 18.20 -8.75 -12.10
C PHE A 86 17.40 -9.48 -13.20
N GLY A 87 17.36 -8.90 -14.39
CA GLY A 87 16.66 -9.50 -15.53
C GLY A 87 15.13 -9.43 -15.42
N GLY A 88 14.63 -8.37 -14.82
CA GLY A 88 13.23 -8.11 -14.54
C GLY A 88 12.84 -8.29 -13.06
N PHE A 89 13.68 -8.95 -12.26
CA PHE A 89 13.42 -9.13 -10.83
C PHE A 89 14.01 -8.01 -9.98
N GLN A 90 13.23 -7.50 -9.03
CA GLN A 90 13.71 -6.60 -7.98
C GLN A 90 13.16 -7.03 -6.62
N GLY A 91 14.04 -7.05 -5.61
CA GLY A 91 13.68 -7.24 -4.21
C GLY A 91 13.46 -5.90 -3.53
N HIS A 92 12.47 -5.85 -2.65
CA HIS A 92 12.10 -4.67 -1.87
C HIS A 92 12.08 -5.03 -0.40
N SER A 93 12.59 -4.14 0.45
CA SER A 93 12.47 -4.25 1.90
C SER A 93 12.22 -2.90 2.51
N MET A 94 11.43 -2.86 3.57
CA MET A 94 11.13 -1.65 4.30
C MET A 94 10.92 -1.93 5.78
N TYR A 95 11.44 -1.04 6.60
CA TYR A 95 11.19 -1.01 8.03
C TYR A 95 10.80 0.40 8.44
N SER A 96 9.90 0.53 9.40
CA SER A 96 9.60 1.80 10.04
C SER A 96 9.45 1.62 11.55
N ASN A 97 9.94 2.61 12.27
CA ASN A 97 9.68 2.82 13.69
C ASN A 97 8.49 3.77 13.91
N GLY A 98 7.67 3.94 12.97
CA GLY A 98 6.35 4.52 12.70
C GLY A 98 5.72 5.51 13.64
N THR A 99 6.37 6.00 14.67
CA THR A 99 5.73 6.88 15.64
C THR A 99 5.71 8.32 15.20
N ASP A 100 4.66 9.02 15.59
CA ASP A 100 4.56 10.48 15.54
C ASP A 100 5.09 11.11 16.84
N SER A 101 5.44 10.32 17.86
CA SER A 101 5.89 10.76 19.17
C SER A 101 7.30 10.27 19.46
N ASP A 102 8.23 11.18 19.68
CA ASP A 102 9.61 10.88 20.10
C ASP A 102 9.72 10.57 21.61
N GLU A 103 8.60 10.62 22.34
CA GLU A 103 8.55 10.39 23.77
C GLU A 103 8.50 8.92 24.13
N GLU A 104 8.08 8.07 23.20
CA GLU A 104 7.94 6.65 23.40
C GLU A 104 9.28 5.91 23.25
N LYS A 105 9.49 4.91 24.08
CA LYS A 105 10.63 4.00 23.91
C LYS A 105 10.46 3.19 22.63
N TRP A 106 11.54 2.95 21.92
CA TRP A 106 11.54 2.17 20.69
C TRP A 106 10.74 0.86 20.79
N SER A 107 10.80 0.16 21.90
CA SER A 107 10.07 -1.09 22.14
C SER A 107 8.55 -0.91 22.29
N HIS A 108 8.07 0.30 22.46
CA HIS A 108 6.64 0.62 22.61
C HIS A 108 6.05 1.28 21.37
N ASN A 109 6.88 1.58 20.38
CA ASN A 109 6.44 2.20 19.16
C ASN A 109 5.69 1.21 18.27
N PHE A 110 4.87 1.74 17.38
CA PHE A 110 4.38 1.00 16.24
C PHE A 110 5.56 0.64 15.32
N HIS A 111 5.61 -0.59 14.85
CA HIS A 111 6.62 -1.03 13.89
C HIS A 111 5.95 -1.55 12.63
N TYR A 112 6.49 -1.15 11.50
CA TYR A 112 6.15 -1.71 10.20
C TYR A 112 7.35 -2.47 9.64
N TYR A 113 7.08 -3.65 9.09
CA TYR A 113 8.04 -4.48 8.35
C TYR A 113 7.41 -4.86 7.02
N GLY A 114 8.10 -4.60 5.93
CA GLY A 114 7.67 -4.96 4.58
C GLY A 114 8.78 -5.69 3.83
N ALA A 115 8.40 -6.72 3.08
CA ALA A 115 9.25 -7.41 2.11
C ALA A 115 8.44 -7.63 0.82
N GLY A 116 9.07 -7.41 -0.32
CA GLY A 116 8.43 -7.57 -1.61
C GLY A 116 9.37 -8.09 -2.68
N LEU A 117 8.80 -8.71 -3.69
CA LEU A 117 9.46 -9.13 -4.91
C LEU A 117 8.62 -8.69 -6.09
N THR A 118 9.23 -8.03 -7.05
CA THR A 118 8.58 -7.68 -8.31
C THR A 118 9.30 -8.35 -9.48
N TYR A 119 8.52 -8.73 -10.50
CA TYR A 119 9.04 -9.17 -11.78
C TYR A 119 8.35 -8.37 -12.88
N ASN A 120 9.12 -7.64 -13.65
CA ASN A 120 8.64 -6.84 -14.77
C ASN A 120 9.49 -7.13 -15.99
N LYS A 121 8.94 -7.84 -16.96
CA LYS A 121 9.63 -8.13 -18.21
C LYS A 121 8.64 -8.29 -19.35
N ASP A 122 8.93 -7.62 -20.46
CA ASP A 122 8.11 -7.61 -21.68
C ASP A 122 6.64 -7.22 -21.38
N LYS A 123 5.75 -8.19 -21.46
CA LYS A 123 4.30 -7.99 -21.29
C LYS A 123 3.77 -8.45 -19.94
N LEU A 124 4.64 -9.07 -19.12
CA LEU A 124 4.29 -9.65 -17.84
C LEU A 124 4.81 -8.78 -16.69
N SER A 125 3.92 -8.45 -15.77
CA SER A 125 4.28 -7.91 -14.46
C SER A 125 3.69 -8.78 -13.36
N VAL A 126 4.49 -9.06 -12.35
CA VAL A 126 4.07 -9.83 -11.15
C VAL A 126 4.66 -9.17 -9.93
N ASP A 127 3.92 -9.15 -8.84
CA ASP A 127 4.39 -8.72 -7.53
C ASP A 127 3.89 -9.63 -6.41
N VAL A 128 4.73 -9.73 -5.39
CA VAL A 128 4.43 -10.39 -4.11
C VAL A 128 4.86 -9.43 -3.02
N ILE A 129 3.96 -9.10 -2.09
CA ILE A 129 4.24 -8.21 -0.98
C ILE A 129 3.80 -8.88 0.31
N TYR A 130 4.68 -8.92 1.30
CA TYR A 130 4.34 -9.33 2.66
C TYR A 130 4.62 -8.18 3.61
N GLU A 131 3.64 -7.86 4.46
CA GLU A 131 3.74 -6.78 5.43
C GLU A 131 3.29 -7.24 6.81
N LEU A 132 3.96 -6.73 7.83
CA LEU A 132 3.66 -6.94 9.23
C LEU A 132 3.59 -5.60 9.95
N LEU A 133 2.43 -5.29 10.52
CA LEU A 133 2.20 -4.12 11.36
C LEU A 133 2.14 -4.57 12.83
N ASP A 134 3.11 -4.13 13.61
CA ASP A 134 3.20 -4.43 15.04
C ASP A 134 2.71 -3.21 15.84
N HIS A 135 1.48 -3.31 16.33
CA HIS A 135 0.77 -2.23 17.04
C HIS A 135 1.20 -2.09 18.52
N LYS A 136 2.47 -2.31 18.83
CA LYS A 136 2.97 -2.20 20.20
C LYS A 136 2.61 -0.84 20.82
N GLY A 137 2.15 -0.87 22.04
CA GLY A 137 2.01 0.30 22.90
C GLY A 137 0.64 0.95 22.97
N ALA A 138 -0.21 0.79 21.99
CA ALA A 138 -1.51 1.47 22.02
C ALA A 138 -2.64 0.64 22.65
N THR A 139 -2.64 -0.67 22.50
CA THR A 139 -3.67 -1.58 23.01
C THR A 139 -3.19 -3.04 22.88
N ASP A 140 -3.92 -3.99 23.47
CA ASP A 140 -3.76 -5.44 23.26
C ASP A 140 -4.13 -5.88 21.83
N GLN A 141 -3.69 -5.10 20.80
CA GLN A 141 -3.99 -5.40 19.42
C GLN A 141 -3.03 -6.47 18.89
N GLU A 142 -3.61 -7.45 18.22
CA GLU A 142 -2.89 -8.45 17.46
C GLU A 142 -2.14 -7.80 16.30
N LYS A 143 -1.02 -8.41 15.89
CA LYS A 143 -0.25 -7.93 14.75
C LYS A 143 -1.03 -8.12 13.45
N THR A 144 -1.18 -7.07 12.68
CA THR A 144 -1.74 -7.17 11.32
C THR A 144 -0.71 -7.78 10.37
N ARG A 145 -1.13 -8.77 9.59
CA ARG A 145 -0.31 -9.40 8.54
C ARG A 145 -1.04 -9.32 7.21
N LEU A 146 -0.33 -8.89 6.20
CA LEU A 146 -0.84 -8.74 4.84
C LEU A 146 0.03 -9.55 3.88
N LEU A 147 -0.60 -10.29 2.99
CA LEU A 147 0.04 -10.92 1.84
C LEU A 147 -0.70 -10.48 0.59
N ASN A 148 -0.03 -9.73 -0.27
CA ASN A 148 -0.55 -9.28 -1.54
C ASN A 148 0.15 -10.01 -2.69
N LEU A 149 -0.62 -10.50 -3.64
CA LEU A 149 -0.16 -11.10 -4.88
C LEU A 149 -0.84 -10.37 -6.04
N GLY A 150 -0.06 -9.90 -6.98
CA GLY A 150 -0.56 -9.21 -8.16
C GLY A 150 0.09 -9.73 -9.44
N ALA A 151 -0.68 -9.75 -10.52
CA ALA A 151 -0.16 -10.03 -11.84
C ALA A 151 -0.91 -9.27 -12.91
N SER A 152 -0.21 -8.85 -13.96
CA SER A 152 -0.85 -8.36 -15.17
C SER A 152 -0.14 -8.84 -16.42
N TYR A 153 -0.91 -8.98 -17.50
CA TYR A 153 -0.38 -9.32 -18.82
C TYR A 153 -0.99 -8.43 -19.89
N ASP A 154 -0.14 -7.88 -20.73
CA ASP A 154 -0.52 -7.03 -21.86
C ASP A 154 -0.65 -7.86 -23.14
N PHE A 155 -1.89 -8.07 -23.61
CA PHE A 155 -2.20 -8.79 -24.86
C PHE A 155 -2.07 -7.90 -26.10
N GLY A 156 -1.77 -6.60 -25.92
CA GLY A 156 -1.68 -5.60 -26.98
C GLY A 156 -2.99 -4.88 -27.25
N THR A 157 -4.09 -5.61 -27.39
CA THR A 157 -5.45 -5.06 -27.56
C THR A 157 -6.12 -4.73 -26.24
N PHE A 158 -5.80 -5.45 -25.20
CA PHE A 158 -6.25 -5.24 -23.83
C PHE A 158 -5.17 -5.67 -22.84
N LYS A 159 -5.24 -5.18 -21.63
CA LYS A 159 -4.41 -5.62 -20.51
C LYS A 159 -5.29 -6.23 -19.43
N LEU A 160 -4.93 -7.41 -18.97
CA LEU A 160 -5.62 -8.13 -17.89
C LEU A 160 -4.82 -7.98 -16.59
N PHE A 161 -5.53 -7.78 -15.48
CA PHE A 161 -4.97 -7.68 -14.13
C PHE A 161 -5.68 -8.67 -13.23
N GLY A 162 -4.93 -9.36 -12.39
CA GLY A 162 -5.44 -10.19 -11.32
C GLY A 162 -4.71 -9.89 -10.03
N ALA A 163 -5.43 -9.78 -8.92
CA ALA A 163 -4.86 -9.56 -7.62
C ALA A 163 -5.56 -10.35 -6.52
N TYR A 164 -4.80 -10.67 -5.50
CA TYR A 164 -5.25 -11.36 -4.30
C TYR A 164 -4.61 -10.74 -3.07
N GLU A 165 -5.41 -10.57 -2.02
CA GLU A 165 -4.91 -10.20 -0.69
C GLU A 165 -5.42 -11.18 0.35
N PHE A 166 -4.52 -11.61 1.23
CA PHE A 166 -4.85 -12.24 2.49
C PHE A 166 -4.45 -11.32 3.63
N ALA A 167 -5.41 -10.98 4.47
CA ALA A 167 -5.20 -10.11 5.62
C ALA A 167 -5.60 -10.81 6.91
N GLN A 168 -4.74 -10.70 7.92
CA GLN A 168 -5.01 -11.17 9.28
C GLN A 168 -5.00 -10.00 10.25
N HIS A 169 -5.96 -9.97 11.17
CA HIS A 169 -6.09 -8.93 12.19
C HIS A 169 -6.04 -7.52 11.56
N ALA A 170 -6.76 -7.36 10.45
CA ALA A 170 -6.77 -6.16 9.64
C ALA A 170 -8.16 -5.51 9.61
N ALA A 171 -8.18 -4.20 9.33
CA ALA A 171 -9.39 -3.49 9.01
C ALA A 171 -10.03 -4.05 7.74
N LEU A 172 -11.35 -4.17 7.73
CA LEU A 172 -12.07 -4.47 6.49
C LEU A 172 -11.96 -3.28 5.54
N PRO A 173 -11.59 -3.48 4.27
CA PRO A 173 -11.57 -2.43 3.28
C PRO A 173 -12.95 -1.81 3.11
N GLY A 174 -13.00 -0.49 2.88
CA GLY A 174 -14.25 0.23 2.62
C GLY A 174 -15.16 0.45 3.85
N ILE A 175 -14.71 0.08 5.04
CA ILE A 175 -15.49 0.24 6.27
C ILE A 175 -15.76 1.72 6.63
N GLU A 176 -14.93 2.63 6.14
CA GLU A 176 -15.10 4.08 6.30
C GLU A 176 -16.43 4.60 5.72
N PHE A 177 -17.06 3.82 4.84
CA PHE A 177 -18.37 4.11 4.24
C PHE A 177 -19.48 3.25 4.84
N ALA A 178 -19.15 2.38 5.78
CA ALA A 178 -20.14 1.57 6.45
C ALA A 178 -20.89 2.40 7.50
N GLU A 179 -22.09 1.95 7.82
CA GLU A 179 -22.88 2.55 8.89
C GLU A 179 -22.10 2.61 10.21
N GLU A 180 -22.36 3.63 11.02
CA GLU A 180 -21.71 3.94 12.30
C GLU A 180 -21.50 2.70 13.21
N LYS A 181 -22.43 1.76 13.22
CA LYS A 181 -22.34 0.49 13.96
C LYS A 181 -21.23 -0.44 13.50
N MET A 182 -20.85 -0.42 12.23
CA MET A 182 -19.73 -1.20 11.70
C MET A 182 -18.40 -0.52 12.04
N ALA A 183 -18.36 0.79 12.01
CA ALA A 183 -17.22 1.57 12.47
C ALA A 183 -16.98 1.40 13.98
N GLU A 184 -18.04 1.35 14.79
CA GLU A 184 -17.96 1.03 16.23
C GLU A 184 -17.44 -0.39 16.47
N ALA A 185 -17.92 -1.39 15.74
CA ALA A 185 -17.46 -2.78 15.84
C ALA A 185 -15.99 -2.93 15.45
N TYR A 186 -15.52 -2.12 14.50
CA TYR A 186 -14.13 -2.03 14.10
C TYR A 186 -13.27 -1.38 15.19
N ASN A 187 -13.69 -0.23 15.71
CA ASN A 187 -12.99 0.50 16.78
C ASN A 187 -12.98 -0.27 18.10
N ALA A 188 -13.88 -1.23 18.28
CA ALA A 188 -13.90 -2.13 19.43
C ALA A 188 -12.85 -3.27 19.37
N GLY A 189 -11.87 -3.20 18.47
CA GLY A 189 -10.73 -4.13 18.39
C GLY A 189 -11.06 -5.50 17.78
N ARG A 190 -12.16 -5.63 17.04
CA ARG A 190 -12.48 -6.84 16.29
C ARG A 190 -11.71 -6.85 14.97
N ALA A 191 -10.46 -7.26 15.06
CA ALA A 191 -9.63 -7.52 13.89
C ALA A 191 -10.18 -8.70 13.08
N ASN A 192 -10.30 -8.55 11.78
CA ASN A 192 -10.87 -9.54 10.90
C ASN A 192 -9.77 -10.26 10.11
N ASN A 193 -10.04 -11.52 9.79
CA ASN A 193 -9.24 -12.25 8.80
C ASN A 193 -10.06 -12.34 7.52
N TYR A 194 -9.49 -11.93 6.40
CA TYR A 194 -10.22 -11.96 5.15
C TYR A 194 -9.32 -12.27 3.95
N HIS A 195 -9.98 -12.67 2.87
CA HIS A 195 -9.42 -12.84 1.55
C HIS A 195 -10.11 -11.88 0.58
N ALA A 196 -9.33 -11.18 -0.22
CA ALA A 196 -9.84 -10.30 -1.24
C ALA A 196 -9.29 -10.70 -2.61
N PHE A 197 -10.13 -10.64 -3.63
CA PHE A 197 -9.78 -10.91 -5.02
C PHE A 197 -10.19 -9.75 -5.89
N SER A 198 -9.35 -9.43 -6.86
CA SER A 198 -9.67 -8.46 -7.91
C SER A 198 -9.36 -9.05 -9.28
N LEU A 199 -10.26 -8.83 -10.23
CA LEU A 199 -10.03 -9.09 -11.64
C LEU A 199 -10.43 -7.84 -12.41
N SER A 200 -9.51 -7.36 -13.28
CA SER A 200 -9.72 -6.10 -13.99
C SER A 200 -9.16 -6.18 -15.39
N THR A 201 -9.70 -5.38 -16.27
CA THR A 201 -9.20 -5.23 -17.64
C THR A 201 -9.17 -3.76 -18.05
N SER A 202 -8.19 -3.40 -18.87
CA SER A 202 -8.09 -2.11 -19.55
C SER A 202 -8.08 -2.34 -21.06
N VAL A 203 -8.95 -1.65 -21.79
CA VAL A 203 -9.10 -1.75 -23.25
C VAL A 203 -9.05 -0.35 -23.85
N LYS A 204 -8.31 -0.18 -24.94
CA LYS A 204 -8.35 1.06 -25.72
C LYS A 204 -9.72 1.23 -26.38
N ALA A 205 -10.44 2.27 -26.01
CA ALA A 205 -11.77 2.56 -26.53
C ALA A 205 -12.08 4.06 -26.51
N PHE A 206 -12.81 4.57 -27.49
CA PHE A 206 -13.31 5.94 -27.53
C PHE A 206 -12.25 7.05 -27.38
N GLY A 207 -11.01 6.79 -27.82
CA GLY A 207 -9.90 7.74 -27.68
C GLY A 207 -9.24 7.77 -26.29
N GLY A 208 -9.58 6.84 -25.42
CA GLY A 208 -9.04 6.68 -24.08
C GLY A 208 -8.91 5.22 -23.68
N ASP A 209 -8.83 4.97 -22.37
CA ASP A 209 -8.83 3.64 -21.79
C ASP A 209 -10.18 3.39 -21.09
N LEU A 210 -10.90 2.34 -21.53
CA LEU A 210 -12.02 1.78 -20.80
C LEU A 210 -11.49 0.76 -19.80
N MET A 211 -11.77 0.97 -18.53
CA MET A 211 -11.37 0.11 -17.44
C MET A 211 -12.59 -0.54 -16.80
N VAL A 212 -12.55 -1.84 -16.59
CA VAL A 212 -13.58 -2.60 -15.88
C VAL A 212 -12.92 -3.40 -14.79
N GLN A 213 -13.50 -3.36 -13.58
CA GLN A 213 -12.96 -4.03 -12.40
C GLN A 213 -14.07 -4.68 -11.59
N GLY A 214 -13.82 -5.89 -11.11
CA GLY A 214 -14.65 -6.59 -10.14
C GLY A 214 -13.85 -7.05 -8.95
N HIS A 215 -14.47 -7.03 -7.77
CA HIS A 215 -13.87 -7.46 -6.51
C HIS A 215 -14.75 -8.46 -5.80
N TYR A 216 -14.13 -9.33 -5.03
CA TYR A 216 -14.80 -10.21 -4.11
C TYR A 216 -14.02 -10.31 -2.81
N VAL A 217 -14.65 -10.01 -1.69
CA VAL A 217 -14.06 -10.08 -0.35
C VAL A 217 -14.88 -11.03 0.51
N PHE A 218 -14.21 -11.95 1.19
CA PHE A 218 -14.84 -12.81 2.17
C PHE A 218 -13.90 -13.06 3.36
N GLY A 219 -14.47 -13.23 4.53
CA GLY A 219 -13.70 -13.44 5.76
C GLY A 219 -14.59 -13.58 6.99
N LYS A 220 -13.94 -13.64 8.16
CA LYS A 220 -14.59 -13.76 9.47
C LYS A 220 -14.01 -12.72 10.41
#